data_f7f5a4c66e603bf44fc2936e2f3a12f0
#
_entry.id   f7f5a4c66e603bf44fc2936e2f3a12f0
#
_cell.length_a   1.000
_cell.length_b   1.000
_cell.length_c   1.000
_cell.angle_alpha   90.00
_cell.angle_beta   90.00
_cell.angle_gamma   90.00
#
_symmetry.space_group_name_H-M   'P 1'
#
loop_
_entity.id
_entity.type
_entity.pdbx_description
1 polymer ?
#
loop_
_entity_poly.entity_id
_entity_poly.type
_entity_poly.pdbx_seq_one_letter_code
_entity_poly.pdbx_strand_id
1 'polypeptide(L)'
;MKQTNGILACLLAVFFLATKTSFAAERPNILYFYVDDMGWGSIGPNGQVDRKAQGKPYVLTPNLDRLAEVGVNFRRGYGCTVCSPSRSSQQTGFHQGYTFADRNDPNNAKKAIRAEDLTMGDVLAKAGYATGYWGKWGYGGSKDQKNPTIDNLQTLPTSHGYQFVVAELHHVRAHTFFQPTLWNAPAIPGAKGGLELKPNSMAKYRNNKAYPNYPASQNHPDYPEVAYCDDVYAFASLDFVRQQAVRYNKTGQPFFGLFAAQIPHAPFNEIQKLPDWDQAYRDKPYFQNLSDQSKQWCAMVTRIDAHFGNLLDALDDPNGDGDTSDSVAQNTLVVFQSDNGGPKGSSREELDANGGLLGSKGSIYEGGIRVPTIMRWPAKITTDSKLKAGSNTDLVMDCSDLLPTFCELAGAPTPVGLSGVSLAPTLTSEGEQRIREFLIHEAGGQASII
;
A
#
# COMPACT_ATOMS: atom_id res chain seq x y z
N MET A 1 55.47 40.10 -64.65
CA MET A 1 54.02 40.19 -64.63
C MET A 1 53.46 38.74 -64.52
N LYS A 2 53.11 38.30 -63.36
CA LYS A 2 52.16 37.14 -63.10
C LYS A 2 51.64 37.33 -61.69
N GLN A 3 50.38 37.66 -61.54
CA GLN A 3 49.63 37.70 -60.26
C GLN A 3 49.34 36.30 -59.79
N THR A 4 49.62 35.97 -58.54
CA THR A 4 49.16 34.77 -57.86
C THR A 4 48.17 35.19 -56.78
N ASN A 5 46.90 34.84 -57.02
CA ASN A 5 45.80 34.98 -56.06
C ASN A 5 45.94 33.92 -54.97
N GLY A 6 46.13 34.35 -53.71
CA GLY A 6 46.05 33.50 -52.55
C GLY A 6 44.61 33.44 -52.03
N ILE A 7 44.00 32.26 -52.04
CA ILE A 7 42.69 32.01 -51.44
C ILE A 7 42.89 31.69 -49.97
N LEU A 8 42.37 32.56 -49.10
CA LEU A 8 42.37 32.37 -47.65
C LEU A 8 41.15 31.54 -47.27
N ALA A 9 41.34 30.27 -46.92
CA ALA A 9 40.27 29.40 -46.44
C ALA A 9 40.07 29.61 -44.95
N CYS A 10 38.94 30.26 -44.56
CA CYS A 10 38.49 30.33 -43.18
C CYS A 10 37.86 28.99 -42.78
N LEU A 11 38.56 28.23 -41.93
CA LEU A 11 38.01 27.06 -41.22
C LEU A 11 37.13 27.56 -40.05
N LEU A 12 35.78 27.51 -40.21
CA LEU A 12 34.82 27.65 -39.11
C LEU A 12 34.79 26.34 -38.32
N ALA A 13 35.43 26.34 -37.17
CA ALA A 13 35.28 25.25 -36.17
C ALA A 13 33.92 25.42 -35.48
N VAL A 14 32.94 24.60 -35.86
CA VAL A 14 31.66 24.52 -35.16
C VAL A 14 31.88 23.70 -33.87
N PHE A 15 31.99 24.38 -32.74
CA PHE A 15 31.94 23.77 -31.44
C PHE A 15 30.50 23.30 -31.16
N PHE A 16 30.21 22.00 -31.31
CA PHE A 16 29.03 21.42 -30.73
C PHE A 16 29.23 21.38 -29.20
N LEU A 17 28.66 22.37 -28.51
CA LEU A 17 28.40 22.22 -27.07
C LEU A 17 27.34 21.14 -26.92
N ALA A 18 27.80 19.93 -26.62
CA ALA A 18 26.93 18.93 -26.06
C ALA A 18 26.48 19.42 -24.65
N THR A 19 25.35 20.08 -24.60
CA THR A 19 24.66 20.32 -23.36
C THR A 19 24.37 18.93 -22.76
N LYS A 20 25.15 18.52 -21.75
CA LYS A 20 24.73 17.46 -20.86
C LYS A 20 23.40 17.93 -20.26
N THR A 21 22.29 17.49 -20.84
CA THR A 21 21.02 17.47 -20.14
C THR A 21 21.29 16.61 -18.90
N SER A 22 21.45 17.27 -17.76
CA SER A 22 21.33 16.64 -16.47
C SER A 22 19.94 16.01 -16.49
N PHE A 23 19.85 14.71 -16.74
CA PHE A 23 18.63 13.98 -16.43
C PHE A 23 18.45 14.16 -14.94
N ALA A 24 17.50 14.99 -14.53
CA ALA A 24 16.98 14.94 -13.17
C ALA A 24 16.71 13.48 -12.89
N ALA A 25 17.20 12.96 -11.75
CA ALA A 25 17.00 11.55 -11.40
C ALA A 25 15.53 11.22 -11.62
N GLU A 26 15.27 10.19 -12.42
CA GLU A 26 13.92 9.85 -12.83
C GLU A 26 13.11 9.49 -11.58
N ARG A 27 12.07 10.27 -11.29
CA ARG A 27 11.24 10.08 -10.09
C ARG A 27 10.54 8.73 -10.17
N PRO A 28 10.58 7.89 -9.12
CA PRO A 28 9.96 6.58 -9.16
C PRO A 28 8.44 6.67 -9.21
N ASN A 29 7.80 5.67 -9.83
CA ASN A 29 6.44 5.33 -9.49
C ASN A 29 6.41 4.77 -8.06
N ILE A 30 5.30 4.92 -7.35
CA ILE A 30 5.15 4.43 -5.99
C ILE A 30 3.84 3.63 -5.91
N LEU A 31 3.95 2.37 -5.50
CA LEU A 31 2.81 1.51 -5.17
C LEU A 31 2.91 1.11 -3.70
N TYR A 32 1.99 1.62 -2.88
CA TYR A 32 1.94 1.33 -1.47
C TYR A 32 0.73 0.44 -1.14
N PHE A 33 1.03 -0.73 -0.61
CA PHE A 33 0.06 -1.74 -0.22
C PHE A 33 -0.04 -1.79 1.30
N TYR A 34 -1.19 -1.38 1.85
CA TYR A 34 -1.41 -1.19 3.29
C TYR A 34 -2.60 -2.01 3.76
N VAL A 35 -2.36 -3.00 4.60
CA VAL A 35 -3.38 -3.95 5.07
C VAL A 35 -3.82 -3.68 6.50
N ASP A 36 -4.98 -4.21 6.90
CA ASP A 36 -5.63 -3.96 8.19
C ASP A 36 -5.51 -5.20 9.10
N ASP A 37 -4.88 -5.05 10.27
CA ASP A 37 -4.75 -6.11 11.29
C ASP A 37 -3.89 -7.33 10.88
N MET A 38 -2.88 -7.17 10.05
CA MET A 38 -1.96 -8.25 9.73
C MET A 38 -0.75 -8.22 10.68
N GLY A 39 -0.62 -9.24 11.53
CA GLY A 39 0.49 -9.34 12.48
C GLY A 39 1.83 -9.61 11.81
N TRP A 40 2.92 -9.29 12.50
CA TRP A 40 4.29 -9.39 12.01
C TRP A 40 4.64 -10.77 11.48
N GLY A 41 4.22 -11.84 12.19
CA GLY A 41 4.50 -13.23 11.84
C GLY A 41 3.64 -13.81 10.71
N SER A 42 2.79 -13.02 10.05
CA SER A 42 1.79 -13.49 9.09
C SER A 42 2.34 -13.80 7.70
N ILE A 43 3.59 -13.46 7.41
CA ILE A 43 4.23 -13.61 6.08
C ILE A 43 5.35 -14.64 6.12
N GLY A 44 5.68 -15.20 4.95
CA GLY A 44 6.74 -16.21 4.80
C GLY A 44 8.04 -15.85 5.49
N PRO A 45 8.68 -14.70 5.16
CA PRO A 45 9.99 -14.33 5.71
C PRO A 45 10.00 -14.06 7.23
N ASN A 46 8.83 -13.88 7.85
CA ASN A 46 8.68 -13.63 9.28
C ASN A 46 8.21 -14.88 10.07
N GLY A 47 8.37 -16.07 9.50
CA GLY A 47 8.16 -17.34 10.21
C GLY A 47 7.22 -18.34 9.53
N GLN A 48 6.41 -17.96 8.53
CA GLN A 48 5.46 -18.91 7.92
C GLN A 48 6.18 -19.96 7.04
N VAL A 49 7.30 -19.61 6.41
CA VAL A 49 8.16 -20.58 5.69
C VAL A 49 8.73 -21.62 6.66
N ASP A 50 9.22 -21.18 7.83
CA ASP A 50 9.76 -22.09 8.84
C ASP A 50 8.68 -22.99 9.43
N ARG A 51 7.48 -22.46 9.69
CA ARG A 51 6.34 -23.23 10.16
C ARG A 51 5.96 -24.32 9.17
N LYS A 52 5.93 -23.98 7.87
CA LYS A 52 5.69 -24.96 6.79
C LYS A 52 6.75 -26.07 6.79
N ALA A 53 8.02 -25.69 6.88
CA ALA A 53 9.12 -26.65 6.92
C ALA A 53 9.07 -27.58 8.16
N GLN A 54 8.52 -27.09 9.27
CA GLN A 54 8.32 -27.84 10.52
C GLN A 54 7.02 -28.67 10.53
N GLY A 55 6.23 -28.68 9.45
CA GLY A 55 4.94 -29.39 9.40
C GLY A 55 3.84 -28.79 10.28
N LYS A 56 4.02 -27.57 10.77
CA LYS A 56 3.02 -26.82 11.56
C LYS A 56 1.98 -26.17 10.63
N PRO A 57 0.78 -25.81 11.14
CA PRO A 57 -0.15 -24.97 10.42
C PRO A 57 0.51 -23.63 10.04
N TYR A 58 0.30 -23.17 8.81
CA TYR A 58 0.93 -21.98 8.27
C TYR A 58 0.00 -21.17 7.35
N VAL A 59 0.34 -19.90 7.15
CA VAL A 59 -0.34 -18.98 6.22
C VAL A 59 0.42 -18.96 4.90
N LEU A 60 -0.32 -18.85 3.80
CA LEU A 60 0.25 -18.75 2.44
C LEU A 60 0.28 -17.29 2.00
N THR A 61 1.49 -16.81 1.69
CA THR A 61 1.73 -15.48 1.16
C THR A 61 2.75 -15.51 0.01
N PRO A 62 2.49 -16.31 -1.05
CA PRO A 62 3.50 -16.56 -2.09
C PRO A 62 3.95 -15.30 -2.83
N ASN A 63 3.10 -14.27 -2.94
CA ASN A 63 3.45 -13.03 -3.63
C ASN A 63 4.24 -12.08 -2.74
N LEU A 64 3.96 -12.03 -1.44
CA LEU A 64 4.77 -11.31 -0.46
C LEU A 64 6.13 -12.01 -0.26
N ASP A 65 6.15 -13.35 -0.31
CA ASP A 65 7.40 -14.12 -0.27
C ASP A 65 8.28 -13.77 -1.49
N ARG A 66 7.69 -13.80 -2.71
CA ARG A 66 8.35 -13.35 -3.95
C ARG A 66 8.83 -11.89 -3.85
N LEU A 67 8.02 -10.99 -3.27
CA LEU A 67 8.43 -9.60 -3.07
C LEU A 67 9.66 -9.50 -2.16
N ALA A 68 9.72 -10.27 -1.08
CA ALA A 68 10.85 -10.29 -0.14
C ALA A 68 12.12 -10.89 -0.78
N GLU A 69 12.00 -11.87 -1.67
CA GLU A 69 13.13 -12.49 -2.39
C GLU A 69 13.87 -11.48 -3.29
N VAL A 70 13.19 -10.47 -3.79
CA VAL A 70 13.78 -9.42 -4.67
C VAL A 70 13.77 -8.03 -4.05
N GLY A 71 13.24 -7.89 -2.84
CA GLY A 71 13.18 -6.67 -2.05
C GLY A 71 13.96 -6.79 -0.75
N VAL A 72 13.56 -6.00 0.24
CA VAL A 72 14.11 -6.02 1.60
C VAL A 72 12.97 -6.17 2.59
N ASN A 73 13.11 -7.13 3.51
CA ASN A 73 12.20 -7.31 4.63
C ASN A 73 12.72 -6.55 5.85
N PHE A 74 11.92 -5.60 6.35
CA PHE A 74 12.23 -4.83 7.56
C PHE A 74 11.75 -5.57 8.79
N ARG A 75 12.65 -6.23 9.51
CA ARG A 75 12.29 -6.98 10.73
C ARG A 75 11.82 -6.09 11.88
N ARG A 76 12.15 -4.80 11.83
CA ARG A 76 11.74 -3.77 12.80
C ARG A 76 10.91 -2.67 12.14
N GLY A 77 9.88 -3.08 11.37
CA GLY A 77 8.85 -2.19 10.83
C GLY A 77 7.72 -1.98 11.86
N TYR A 78 7.28 -0.73 12.04
CA TYR A 78 6.27 -0.38 13.03
C TYR A 78 5.09 0.36 12.41
N GLY A 79 3.89 0.03 12.91
CA GLY A 79 2.66 0.80 12.78
C GLY A 79 2.28 1.38 14.14
N CYS A 80 1.06 1.91 14.28
CA CYS A 80 0.56 2.30 15.59
C CYS A 80 -0.18 1.13 16.26
N THR A 81 -0.77 1.40 17.42
CA THR A 81 -1.46 0.36 18.20
C THR A 81 -2.82 -0.05 17.65
N VAL A 82 -3.47 0.83 16.85
CA VAL A 82 -4.79 0.60 16.21
C VAL A 82 -4.91 1.38 14.89
N CYS A 83 -5.96 1.07 14.11
CA CYS A 83 -6.15 1.50 12.73
C CYS A 83 -6.09 3.01 12.47
N SER A 84 -6.95 3.84 13.11
CA SER A 84 -7.05 5.26 12.76
C SER A 84 -5.77 6.05 13.04
N PRO A 85 -5.10 5.90 14.18
CA PRO A 85 -3.79 6.51 14.40
C PRO A 85 -2.75 6.05 13.38
N SER A 86 -2.69 4.76 13.05
CA SER A 86 -1.75 4.24 12.06
C SER A 86 -1.96 4.87 10.70
N ARG A 87 -3.21 4.92 10.25
CA ARG A 87 -3.58 5.52 8.97
C ARG A 87 -3.31 7.02 8.94
N SER A 88 -3.54 7.72 10.06
CA SER A 88 -3.20 9.13 10.19
C SER A 88 -1.68 9.35 10.21
N SER A 89 -0.93 8.59 11.00
CA SER A 89 0.54 8.68 11.05
C SER A 89 1.17 8.40 9.67
N GLN A 90 0.72 7.38 9.00
CA GLN A 90 1.15 7.01 7.66
C GLN A 90 0.88 8.14 6.65
N GLN A 91 -0.32 8.76 6.68
CA GLN A 91 -0.66 9.84 5.75
C GLN A 91 0.10 11.14 6.02
N THR A 92 0.29 11.50 7.30
CA THR A 92 0.73 12.83 7.70
C THR A 92 2.21 12.91 8.13
N GLY A 93 2.88 11.77 8.35
CA GLY A 93 4.26 11.73 8.84
C GLY A 93 4.42 12.10 10.32
N PHE A 94 3.34 12.22 11.09
CA PHE A 94 3.38 12.42 12.52
C PHE A 94 3.23 11.09 13.26
N HIS A 95 3.89 10.90 14.40
CA HIS A 95 3.68 9.73 15.24
C HIS A 95 2.30 9.76 15.92
N GLN A 96 1.87 8.62 16.47
CA GLN A 96 0.52 8.42 17.01
C GLN A 96 0.09 9.51 18.01
N GLY A 97 0.96 9.88 18.96
CA GLY A 97 0.63 10.89 19.99
C GLY A 97 0.59 12.33 19.49
N TYR A 98 1.03 12.57 18.24
CA TYR A 98 1.08 13.91 17.65
C TYR A 98 0.03 14.11 16.56
N THR A 99 -0.43 13.03 15.94
CA THR A 99 -1.50 13.11 14.94
C THR A 99 -2.84 13.45 15.58
N PHE A 100 -3.68 14.24 14.87
CA PHE A 100 -4.99 14.60 15.38
C PHE A 100 -5.93 13.38 15.50
N ALA A 101 -5.82 12.41 14.61
CA ALA A 101 -6.53 11.13 14.68
C ALA A 101 -5.77 10.11 15.56
N ASP A 102 -5.67 10.40 16.85
CA ASP A 102 -4.87 9.67 17.84
C ASP A 102 -5.54 8.37 18.36
N ARG A 103 -6.78 8.09 17.99
CA ARG A 103 -7.56 6.93 18.43
C ARG A 103 -8.63 6.55 17.43
N ASN A 104 -9.16 5.33 17.54
CA ASN A 104 -10.37 4.96 16.82
C ASN A 104 -11.58 5.74 17.36
N ASP A 105 -12.23 6.50 16.49
CA ASP A 105 -13.47 7.22 16.79
C ASP A 105 -14.56 6.75 15.82
N PRO A 106 -15.57 6.00 16.30
CA PRO A 106 -16.63 5.48 15.44
C PRO A 106 -17.48 6.58 14.79
N ASN A 107 -17.45 7.80 15.33
CA ASN A 107 -18.17 8.95 14.78
C ASN A 107 -17.32 9.79 13.82
N ASN A 108 -16.00 9.65 13.85
CA ASN A 108 -15.01 10.38 13.04
C ASN A 108 -15.05 11.91 13.14
N ALA A 109 -15.98 12.49 13.88
CA ALA A 109 -16.24 13.93 13.87
C ALA A 109 -15.14 14.75 14.55
N LYS A 110 -14.38 14.15 15.50
CA LYS A 110 -13.45 14.87 16.35
C LYS A 110 -11.99 14.42 16.24
N LYS A 111 -11.72 13.32 15.56
CA LYS A 111 -10.40 12.67 15.49
C LYS A 111 -10.00 12.32 14.05
N ALA A 112 -10.49 13.08 13.11
CA ALA A 112 -10.13 12.95 11.70
C ALA A 112 -8.85 13.74 11.36
N ILE A 113 -8.20 13.38 10.27
CA ILE A 113 -7.20 14.25 9.63
C ILE A 113 -7.87 15.59 9.31
N ARG A 114 -7.20 16.71 9.57
CA ARG A 114 -7.74 18.05 9.36
C ARG A 114 -7.48 18.52 7.92
N ALA A 115 -8.22 19.52 7.48
CA ALA A 115 -8.04 20.11 6.14
C ALA A 115 -6.65 20.72 5.91
N GLU A 116 -6.01 21.20 6.99
CA GLU A 116 -4.67 21.77 6.97
C GLU A 116 -3.55 20.74 7.07
N ASP A 117 -3.85 19.50 7.46
CA ASP A 117 -2.86 18.42 7.53
C ASP A 117 -2.47 17.98 6.11
N LEU A 118 -1.21 18.13 5.77
CA LEU A 118 -0.70 17.66 4.50
C LEU A 118 -0.53 16.14 4.51
N THR A 119 -1.06 15.48 3.49
CA THR A 119 -0.97 14.04 3.33
C THR A 119 -0.03 13.63 2.19
N MET A 120 0.24 12.35 2.07
CA MET A 120 0.97 11.79 0.93
C MET A 120 0.31 12.17 -0.40
N GLY A 121 -1.02 12.10 -0.47
CA GLY A 121 -1.77 12.48 -1.67
C GLY A 121 -1.57 13.95 -2.04
N ASP A 122 -1.64 14.86 -1.06
CA ASP A 122 -1.42 16.30 -1.30
C ASP A 122 -0.03 16.60 -1.87
N VAL A 123 0.99 16.04 -1.22
CA VAL A 123 2.39 16.31 -1.61
C VAL A 123 2.69 15.73 -2.98
N LEU A 124 2.31 14.47 -3.22
CA LEU A 124 2.62 13.80 -4.48
C LEU A 124 1.79 14.34 -5.65
N ALA A 125 0.53 14.72 -5.44
CA ALA A 125 -0.26 15.40 -6.47
C ALA A 125 0.37 16.74 -6.86
N LYS A 126 0.81 17.55 -5.87
CA LYS A 126 1.54 18.81 -6.12
C LYS A 126 2.87 18.58 -6.84
N ALA A 127 3.53 17.46 -6.60
CA ALA A 127 4.74 17.05 -7.30
C ALA A 127 4.46 16.50 -8.72
N GLY A 128 3.21 16.47 -9.18
CA GLY A 128 2.82 16.07 -10.53
C GLY A 128 2.60 14.56 -10.73
N TYR A 129 2.46 13.80 -9.64
CA TYR A 129 2.06 12.40 -9.72
C TYR A 129 0.57 12.26 -10.06
N ALA A 130 0.22 11.23 -10.81
CA ALA A 130 -1.15 10.74 -10.83
C ALA A 130 -1.38 9.95 -9.53
N THR A 131 -2.43 10.30 -8.76
CA THR A 131 -2.63 9.79 -7.40
C THR A 131 -3.90 8.98 -7.28
N GLY A 132 -3.82 7.77 -6.71
CA GLY A 132 -4.94 6.86 -6.52
C GLY A 132 -5.04 6.32 -5.09
N TYR A 133 -6.29 6.09 -4.64
CA TYR A 133 -6.61 5.54 -3.32
C TYR A 133 -7.73 4.50 -3.41
N TRP A 134 -7.50 3.32 -2.85
CA TRP A 134 -8.49 2.23 -2.83
C TRP A 134 -8.60 1.60 -1.46
N GLY A 135 -9.82 1.44 -0.96
CA GLY A 135 -10.10 0.75 0.29
C GLY A 135 -10.57 1.64 1.44
N LYS A 136 -10.13 1.32 2.64
CA LYS A 136 -10.55 1.96 3.89
C LYS A 136 -9.89 3.33 4.08
N TRP A 137 -10.68 4.41 3.94
CA TRP A 137 -10.24 5.75 4.36
C TRP A 137 -10.29 5.89 5.89
N GLY A 138 -11.48 5.77 6.48
CA GLY A 138 -11.66 5.63 7.93
C GLY A 138 -11.79 6.94 8.72
N TYR A 139 -11.87 8.10 8.07
CA TYR A 139 -11.88 9.41 8.74
C TYR A 139 -13.12 10.25 8.49
N GLY A 140 -13.99 9.86 7.58
CA GLY A 140 -15.17 10.61 7.20
C GLY A 140 -16.36 9.72 6.92
N GLY A 141 -17.47 10.31 6.44
CA GLY A 141 -18.64 9.57 5.99
C GLY A 141 -19.63 9.18 7.11
N SER A 142 -20.70 8.49 6.73
CA SER A 142 -21.80 8.07 7.59
C SER A 142 -21.67 6.59 7.98
N LYS A 143 -22.21 6.25 9.16
CA LYS A 143 -22.40 4.85 9.60
C LYS A 143 -23.51 4.14 8.85
N ASP A 144 -24.48 4.87 8.30
CA ASP A 144 -25.63 4.30 7.62
C ASP A 144 -25.17 3.57 6.35
N GLN A 145 -25.39 2.26 6.31
CA GLN A 145 -25.00 1.41 5.18
C GLN A 145 -25.93 1.57 3.98
N LYS A 146 -27.19 1.96 4.21
CA LYS A 146 -28.21 2.11 3.16
C LYS A 146 -28.17 3.48 2.52
N ASN A 147 -27.99 4.52 3.35
CA ASN A 147 -27.99 5.93 2.93
C ASN A 147 -26.69 6.61 3.40
N PRO A 148 -25.52 6.21 2.91
CA PRO A 148 -24.26 6.81 3.33
C PRO A 148 -24.17 8.26 2.88
N THR A 149 -23.69 9.14 3.77
CA THR A 149 -23.50 10.57 3.51
C THR A 149 -22.05 10.96 3.76
N ILE A 150 -21.62 12.07 3.19
CA ILE A 150 -20.32 12.69 3.49
C ILE A 150 -20.51 13.65 4.67
N ASP A 151 -20.14 13.20 5.88
CA ASP A 151 -20.33 13.99 7.11
C ASP A 151 -19.15 14.94 7.38
N ASN A 152 -17.94 14.57 6.94
CA ASN A 152 -16.73 15.35 7.14
C ASN A 152 -15.99 15.59 5.82
N LEU A 153 -16.25 16.73 5.20
CA LEU A 153 -15.67 17.10 3.91
C LEU A 153 -14.18 17.41 3.96
N GLN A 154 -13.63 17.77 5.13
CA GLN A 154 -12.21 18.09 5.26
C GLN A 154 -11.30 16.85 5.19
N THR A 155 -11.83 15.67 5.42
CA THR A 155 -11.07 14.42 5.51
C THR A 155 -11.36 13.44 4.37
N LEU A 156 -11.83 13.93 3.24
CA LEU A 156 -12.07 13.08 2.07
C LEU A 156 -10.75 12.83 1.32
N PRO A 157 -10.55 11.65 0.72
CA PRO A 157 -9.36 11.42 -0.09
C PRO A 157 -9.20 12.45 -1.22
N THR A 158 -10.29 12.87 -1.84
CA THR A 158 -10.29 13.94 -2.85
C THR A 158 -9.91 15.31 -2.30
N SER A 159 -10.18 15.59 -1.03
CA SER A 159 -9.72 16.83 -0.36
C SER A 159 -8.23 16.80 -0.02
N HIS A 160 -7.62 15.62 -0.08
CA HIS A 160 -6.21 15.36 0.22
C HIS A 160 -5.42 14.83 -0.97
N GLY A 161 -5.73 15.35 -2.16
CA GLY A 161 -4.92 15.18 -3.36
C GLY A 161 -5.09 13.86 -4.13
N TYR A 162 -5.97 12.94 -3.70
CA TYR A 162 -6.24 11.72 -4.46
C TYR A 162 -7.23 11.95 -5.58
N GLN A 163 -6.81 11.68 -6.81
CA GLN A 163 -7.56 11.94 -8.04
C GLN A 163 -8.45 10.76 -8.47
N PHE A 164 -7.97 9.53 -8.21
CA PHE A 164 -8.68 8.28 -8.49
C PHE A 164 -8.99 7.59 -7.19
N VAL A 165 -10.27 7.33 -6.92
CA VAL A 165 -10.71 6.78 -5.64
C VAL A 165 -11.77 5.71 -5.84
N VAL A 166 -11.63 4.58 -5.16
CA VAL A 166 -12.73 3.67 -4.84
C VAL A 166 -12.57 3.30 -3.37
N ALA A 167 -13.46 3.81 -2.51
CA ALA A 167 -13.20 3.74 -1.07
C ALA A 167 -14.48 3.63 -0.23
N GLU A 168 -14.27 3.16 1.01
CA GLU A 168 -15.20 3.35 2.10
C GLU A 168 -14.66 4.43 3.06
N LEU A 169 -15.47 5.45 3.32
CA LEU A 169 -15.04 6.64 4.05
C LEU A 169 -15.13 6.48 5.56
N HIS A 170 -16.13 5.74 6.05
CA HIS A 170 -16.39 5.64 7.48
C HIS A 170 -15.70 4.45 8.13
N HIS A 171 -15.09 4.66 9.29
CA HIS A 171 -14.32 3.63 10.01
C HIS A 171 -15.14 2.35 10.31
N VAL A 172 -16.35 2.50 10.84
CA VAL A 172 -17.21 1.34 11.21
C VAL A 172 -17.77 0.66 9.98
N ARG A 173 -18.22 1.44 8.99
CA ARG A 173 -18.77 0.90 7.75
C ARG A 173 -17.72 0.14 6.94
N ALA A 174 -16.45 0.52 7.04
CA ALA A 174 -15.33 -0.22 6.44
C ALA A 174 -15.11 -1.63 7.05
N HIS A 175 -15.81 -2.00 8.12
CA HIS A 175 -15.82 -3.37 8.65
C HIS A 175 -17.04 -4.19 8.16
N THR A 176 -17.66 -3.77 7.09
CA THR A 176 -18.71 -4.51 6.39
C THR A 176 -18.24 -4.76 4.97
N PHE A 177 -17.84 -5.99 4.66
CA PHE A 177 -17.10 -6.30 3.43
C PHE A 177 -17.99 -6.48 2.18
N PHE A 178 -19.30 -6.42 2.32
CA PHE A 178 -20.29 -6.45 1.23
C PHE A 178 -21.15 -5.20 1.27
N GLN A 179 -20.54 -4.03 1.11
CA GLN A 179 -21.26 -2.75 1.01
C GLN A 179 -22.04 -2.68 -0.31
N PRO A 180 -23.30 -2.23 -0.32
CA PRO A 180 -24.07 -2.12 -1.58
C PRO A 180 -23.49 -1.08 -2.54
N THR A 181 -22.81 -0.07 -2.01
CA THR A 181 -22.21 1.02 -2.79
C THR A 181 -20.85 1.41 -2.22
N LEU A 182 -19.97 1.90 -3.08
CA LEU A 182 -18.65 2.45 -2.73
C LEU A 182 -18.53 3.88 -3.26
N TRP A 183 -17.74 4.70 -2.57
CA TRP A 183 -17.40 6.05 -3.00
C TRP A 183 -16.33 6.02 -4.10
N ASN A 184 -16.59 6.76 -5.18
CA ASN A 184 -15.74 6.78 -6.37
C ASN A 184 -15.35 8.20 -6.78
N ALA A 185 -14.11 8.37 -7.26
CA ALA A 185 -13.64 9.53 -7.99
C ALA A 185 -12.85 9.07 -9.24
N PRO A 186 -12.84 9.85 -10.33
CA PRO A 186 -13.55 11.12 -10.50
C PRO A 186 -15.08 10.93 -10.52
N ALA A 187 -15.76 11.88 -9.89
CA ALA A 187 -17.21 11.91 -9.84
C ALA A 187 -17.79 12.77 -10.97
N ILE A 188 -19.11 12.75 -11.14
CA ILE A 188 -19.82 13.68 -12.03
C ILE A 188 -19.59 15.13 -11.59
N PRO A 189 -19.57 16.10 -12.53
CA PRO A 189 -19.42 17.51 -12.19
C PRO A 189 -20.45 18.00 -11.16
N GLY A 190 -19.97 18.68 -10.11
CA GLY A 190 -20.79 19.20 -9.04
C GLY A 190 -21.11 18.21 -7.91
N ALA A 191 -20.60 16.98 -7.97
CA ALA A 191 -20.72 16.04 -6.86
C ALA A 191 -20.05 16.57 -5.59
N LYS A 192 -20.74 16.43 -4.45
CA LYS A 192 -20.27 16.90 -3.15
C LYS A 192 -18.94 16.21 -2.78
N GLY A 193 -17.92 16.99 -2.49
CA GLY A 193 -16.58 16.47 -2.16
C GLY A 193 -15.87 15.78 -3.33
N GLY A 194 -16.33 15.92 -4.57
CA GLY A 194 -15.74 15.26 -5.74
C GLY A 194 -15.91 13.74 -5.75
N LEU A 195 -16.83 13.21 -4.95
CA LEU A 195 -17.10 11.77 -4.81
C LEU A 195 -18.55 11.46 -5.15
N GLU A 196 -18.79 10.31 -5.73
CA GLU A 196 -20.13 9.77 -5.99
C GLU A 196 -20.22 8.30 -5.54
N LEU A 197 -21.43 7.87 -5.14
CA LEU A 197 -21.71 6.49 -4.82
C LEU A 197 -21.98 5.70 -6.10
N LYS A 198 -21.25 4.60 -6.29
CA LYS A 198 -21.50 3.63 -7.37
C LYS A 198 -21.81 2.25 -6.77
N PRO A 199 -22.60 1.42 -7.46
CA PRO A 199 -22.83 0.05 -7.04
C PRO A 199 -21.49 -0.67 -6.83
N ASN A 200 -21.38 -1.39 -5.72
CA ASN A 200 -20.27 -2.28 -5.45
C ASN A 200 -20.46 -3.59 -6.23
N SER A 201 -19.86 -3.70 -7.40
CA SER A 201 -20.14 -4.76 -8.36
C SER A 201 -18.89 -5.25 -9.08
N MET A 202 -18.83 -6.57 -9.29
CA MET A 202 -17.84 -7.23 -10.12
C MET A 202 -18.24 -7.35 -11.60
N ALA A 203 -19.38 -6.78 -12.02
CA ALA A 203 -19.90 -6.96 -13.39
C ALA A 203 -18.90 -6.56 -14.49
N LYS A 204 -18.09 -5.53 -14.25
CA LYS A 204 -17.03 -5.09 -15.16
C LYS A 204 -15.91 -6.13 -15.33
N TYR A 205 -15.64 -6.88 -14.30
CA TYR A 205 -14.47 -7.75 -14.16
C TYR A 205 -14.79 -9.22 -14.41
N ARG A 206 -16.01 -9.63 -14.06
CA ARG A 206 -16.48 -11.02 -14.19
C ARG A 206 -16.50 -11.47 -15.64
N ASN A 207 -15.99 -12.67 -15.89
CA ASN A 207 -15.91 -13.28 -17.24
C ASN A 207 -15.15 -12.41 -18.26
N ASN A 208 -14.31 -11.50 -17.79
CA ASN A 208 -13.48 -10.65 -18.62
C ASN A 208 -12.03 -11.18 -18.60
N LYS A 209 -11.56 -11.68 -19.74
CA LYS A 209 -10.20 -12.27 -19.88
C LYS A 209 -9.06 -11.29 -19.61
N ALA A 210 -9.35 -9.98 -19.61
CA ALA A 210 -8.36 -8.96 -19.25
C ALA A 210 -8.04 -8.92 -17.75
N TYR A 211 -8.78 -9.65 -16.93
CA TYR A 211 -8.58 -9.68 -15.48
C TYR A 211 -8.24 -11.10 -14.99
N PRO A 212 -7.47 -11.21 -13.91
CA PRO A 212 -7.11 -12.48 -13.31
C PRO A 212 -8.32 -13.34 -12.94
N ASN A 213 -8.16 -14.68 -12.99
CA ASN A 213 -9.19 -15.62 -12.57
C ASN A 213 -9.32 -15.76 -11.06
N TYR A 214 -8.28 -15.45 -10.32
CA TYR A 214 -8.23 -15.51 -8.86
C TYR A 214 -7.58 -14.24 -8.30
N PRO A 215 -8.09 -13.70 -7.20
CA PRO A 215 -9.38 -14.05 -6.59
C PRO A 215 -10.57 -13.53 -7.39
N ALA A 216 -11.61 -14.34 -7.49
CA ALA A 216 -13.01 -13.98 -7.75
C ALA A 216 -13.38 -13.20 -9.01
N SER A 217 -12.55 -13.17 -10.05
CA SER A 217 -12.92 -12.40 -11.25
C SER A 217 -13.82 -13.14 -12.22
N GLN A 218 -13.57 -14.42 -12.43
CA GLN A 218 -14.21 -15.18 -13.49
C GLN A 218 -14.87 -16.46 -12.99
N ASN A 219 -15.91 -16.91 -13.71
CA ASN A 219 -16.55 -18.20 -13.51
C ASN A 219 -17.11 -18.47 -12.11
N HIS A 220 -17.56 -17.45 -11.40
CA HIS A 220 -18.26 -17.58 -10.14
C HIS A 220 -19.77 -17.40 -10.38
N PRO A 221 -20.52 -18.44 -10.72
CA PRO A 221 -21.95 -18.33 -11.00
C PRO A 221 -22.74 -17.83 -9.79
N ASP A 222 -22.24 -18.15 -8.59
CA ASP A 222 -22.89 -17.80 -7.32
C ASP A 222 -22.27 -16.54 -6.67
N TYR A 223 -21.51 -15.73 -7.43
CA TYR A 223 -20.95 -14.48 -6.90
C TYR A 223 -22.12 -13.55 -6.48
N PRO A 224 -22.11 -13.01 -5.26
CA PRO A 224 -23.20 -12.16 -4.78
C PRO A 224 -23.38 -10.93 -5.68
N GLU A 225 -24.62 -10.43 -5.80
CA GLU A 225 -24.92 -9.18 -6.53
C GLU A 225 -24.10 -8.01 -5.99
N VAL A 226 -23.92 -7.99 -4.65
CA VAL A 226 -23.01 -7.06 -3.97
C VAL A 226 -21.67 -7.76 -3.81
N ALA A 227 -20.64 -7.20 -4.41
CA ALA A 227 -19.31 -7.77 -4.41
C ALA A 227 -18.60 -7.66 -3.05
N TYR A 228 -17.59 -8.50 -2.85
CA TYR A 228 -16.62 -8.32 -1.76
C TYR A 228 -15.80 -7.07 -2.02
N CYS A 229 -15.79 -6.14 -1.06
CA CYS A 229 -15.23 -4.81 -1.27
C CYS A 229 -13.76 -4.83 -1.70
N ASP A 230 -12.95 -5.64 -1.03
CA ASP A 230 -11.51 -5.71 -1.33
C ASP A 230 -11.20 -6.25 -2.74
N ASP A 231 -12.06 -7.11 -3.30
CA ASP A 231 -11.94 -7.53 -4.70
C ASP A 231 -12.16 -6.35 -5.66
N VAL A 232 -13.16 -5.53 -5.40
CA VAL A 232 -13.45 -4.34 -6.22
C VAL A 232 -12.34 -3.29 -6.08
N TYR A 233 -11.85 -3.06 -4.87
CA TYR A 233 -10.70 -2.17 -4.65
C TYR A 233 -9.46 -2.64 -5.41
N ALA A 234 -9.16 -3.94 -5.33
CA ALA A 234 -8.01 -4.53 -6.00
C ALA A 234 -8.09 -4.37 -7.51
N PHE A 235 -9.24 -4.68 -8.13
CA PHE A 235 -9.38 -4.56 -9.59
C PHE A 235 -9.46 -3.11 -10.06
N ALA A 236 -10.01 -2.20 -9.25
CA ALA A 236 -9.97 -0.78 -9.56
C ALA A 236 -8.53 -0.23 -9.48
N SER A 237 -7.73 -0.69 -8.51
CA SER A 237 -6.32 -0.36 -8.42
C SER A 237 -5.50 -0.96 -9.57
N LEU A 238 -5.84 -2.18 -10.01
CA LEU A 238 -5.23 -2.82 -11.18
C LEU A 238 -5.47 -2.02 -12.46
N ASP A 239 -6.72 -1.56 -12.68
CA ASP A 239 -7.05 -0.65 -13.79
C ASP A 239 -6.18 0.61 -13.78
N PHE A 240 -6.02 1.22 -12.60
CA PHE A 240 -5.21 2.42 -12.45
C PHE A 240 -3.74 2.13 -12.76
N VAL A 241 -3.14 1.08 -12.17
CA VAL A 241 -1.74 0.73 -12.39
C VAL A 241 -1.47 0.53 -13.88
N ARG A 242 -2.31 -0.25 -14.58
CA ARG A 242 -2.20 -0.48 -16.02
C ARG A 242 -2.27 0.82 -16.83
N GLN A 243 -3.26 1.66 -16.55
CA GLN A 243 -3.43 2.94 -17.25
C GLN A 243 -2.28 3.91 -17.00
N GLN A 244 -1.83 4.00 -15.75
CA GLN A 244 -0.76 4.94 -15.40
C GLN A 244 0.62 4.42 -15.85
N ALA A 245 0.86 3.12 -15.88
CA ALA A 245 2.08 2.54 -16.43
C ALA A 245 2.22 2.88 -17.94
N VAL A 246 1.15 2.67 -18.72
CA VAL A 246 1.12 3.07 -20.12
C VAL A 246 1.34 4.59 -20.29
N ARG A 247 0.79 5.40 -19.40
CA ARG A 247 0.99 6.86 -19.41
C ARG A 247 2.41 7.24 -19.04
N TYR A 248 2.98 6.61 -18.00
CA TYR A 248 4.37 6.81 -17.59
C TYR A 248 5.33 6.54 -18.75
N ASN A 249 5.18 5.41 -19.45
CA ASN A 249 6.00 5.07 -20.62
C ASN A 249 5.89 6.08 -21.76
N LYS A 250 4.74 6.77 -21.90
CA LYS A 250 4.53 7.79 -22.95
C LYS A 250 4.98 9.18 -22.57
N THR A 251 4.87 9.57 -21.31
CA THR A 251 4.99 10.97 -20.87
C THR A 251 6.01 11.20 -19.78
N GLY A 252 6.51 10.15 -19.12
CA GLY A 252 7.35 10.26 -17.93
C GLY A 252 6.60 10.73 -16.68
N GLN A 253 5.25 10.84 -16.70
CA GLN A 253 4.49 11.22 -15.52
C GLN A 253 4.42 10.06 -14.53
N PRO A 254 5.00 10.21 -13.33
CA PRO A 254 4.95 9.15 -12.33
C PRO A 254 3.55 9.02 -11.70
N PHE A 255 3.28 7.87 -11.10
CA PHE A 255 2.05 7.63 -10.36
C PHE A 255 2.34 7.21 -8.91
N PHE A 256 1.37 7.49 -8.05
CA PHE A 256 1.28 7.02 -6.68
C PHE A 256 -0.05 6.32 -6.47
N GLY A 257 -0.01 5.05 -6.14
CA GLY A 257 -1.17 4.24 -5.79
C GLY A 257 -1.09 3.76 -4.35
N LEU A 258 -2.10 4.06 -3.54
CA LEU A 258 -2.26 3.54 -2.18
C LEU A 258 -3.46 2.59 -2.12
N PHE A 259 -3.18 1.29 -2.01
CA PHE A 259 -4.21 0.30 -1.72
C PHE A 259 -4.27 0.05 -0.21
N ALA A 260 -5.31 0.58 0.42
CA ALA A 260 -5.58 0.50 1.85
C ALA A 260 -6.65 -0.56 2.12
N ALA A 261 -6.26 -1.84 2.10
CA ALA A 261 -7.16 -2.96 2.28
C ALA A 261 -7.95 -2.90 3.59
N GLN A 262 -9.17 -3.47 3.58
CA GLN A 262 -9.98 -3.68 4.79
C GLN A 262 -9.64 -5.00 5.48
N ILE A 263 -9.13 -5.97 4.73
CA ILE A 263 -8.77 -7.29 5.25
C ILE A 263 -7.28 -7.36 5.61
N PRO A 264 -6.89 -8.27 6.52
CA PRO A 264 -7.66 -9.32 7.18
C PRO A 264 -8.36 -8.92 8.50
N HIS A 265 -8.90 -7.69 8.62
CA HIS A 265 -9.69 -7.25 9.77
C HIS A 265 -10.98 -8.08 9.97
N ALA A 266 -11.44 -8.19 11.21
CA ALA A 266 -12.76 -8.79 11.50
C ALA A 266 -13.92 -7.93 10.93
N PRO A 267 -15.11 -8.51 10.64
CA PRO A 267 -15.55 -9.89 10.94
C PRO A 267 -15.01 -10.92 9.95
N PHE A 268 -14.40 -11.99 10.44
CA PHE A 268 -13.73 -12.99 9.59
C PHE A 268 -14.70 -13.87 8.80
N ASN A 269 -15.88 -14.16 9.36
CA ASN A 269 -16.88 -15.04 8.75
C ASN A 269 -17.46 -14.52 7.43
N GLU A 270 -17.31 -13.24 7.12
CA GLU A 270 -17.79 -12.65 5.87
C GLU A 270 -17.13 -13.28 4.63
N ILE A 271 -15.86 -13.71 4.74
CA ILE A 271 -15.13 -14.34 3.64
C ILE A 271 -15.81 -15.62 3.13
N GLN A 272 -16.51 -16.36 4.01
CA GLN A 272 -17.18 -17.63 3.66
C GLN A 272 -18.37 -17.46 2.71
N LYS A 273 -18.84 -16.23 2.47
CA LYS A 273 -19.84 -15.92 1.45
C LYS A 273 -19.30 -16.06 0.03
N LEU A 274 -17.98 -16.12 -0.12
CA LEU A 274 -17.33 -16.31 -1.41
C LEU A 274 -17.14 -17.80 -1.70
N PRO A 275 -17.49 -18.30 -2.90
CA PRO A 275 -17.41 -19.73 -3.21
C PRO A 275 -15.99 -20.27 -3.25
N ASP A 276 -15.00 -19.40 -3.45
CA ASP A 276 -13.57 -19.71 -3.53
C ASP A 276 -12.79 -19.39 -2.25
N TRP A 277 -13.45 -19.03 -1.17
CA TRP A 277 -12.83 -18.48 0.03
C TRP A 277 -11.69 -19.33 0.62
N ASP A 278 -11.82 -20.64 0.59
CA ASP A 278 -10.86 -21.60 1.14
C ASP A 278 -10.00 -22.32 0.07
N GLN A 279 -10.10 -21.90 -1.20
CA GLN A 279 -9.50 -22.59 -2.36
C GLN A 279 -8.01 -22.91 -2.16
N ALA A 280 -7.25 -22.02 -1.53
CA ALA A 280 -5.82 -22.20 -1.28
C ALA A 280 -5.51 -23.23 -0.20
N TYR A 281 -6.50 -23.63 0.60
CA TYR A 281 -6.31 -24.40 1.83
C TYR A 281 -7.11 -25.69 1.93
N ARG A 282 -8.23 -25.84 1.19
CA ARG A 282 -9.18 -26.97 1.35
C ARG A 282 -8.54 -28.35 1.28
N ASP A 283 -7.45 -28.50 0.54
CA ASP A 283 -6.72 -29.74 0.35
C ASP A 283 -5.55 -29.94 1.34
N LYS A 284 -5.37 -29.01 2.28
CA LYS A 284 -4.28 -29.10 3.26
C LYS A 284 -4.75 -29.80 4.54
N PRO A 285 -4.10 -30.90 4.96
CA PRO A 285 -4.57 -31.70 6.10
C PRO A 285 -4.72 -30.89 7.39
N TYR A 286 -3.83 -29.93 7.65
CA TYR A 286 -3.89 -29.12 8.88
C TYR A 286 -5.07 -28.16 8.90
N PHE A 287 -5.55 -27.72 7.73
CA PHE A 287 -6.61 -26.71 7.64
C PHE A 287 -7.90 -27.16 8.30
N GLN A 288 -8.25 -28.44 8.14
CA GLN A 288 -9.49 -28.98 8.73
C GLN A 288 -9.48 -28.93 10.27
N ASN A 289 -8.28 -28.97 10.88
CA ASN A 289 -8.10 -28.97 12.33
C ASN A 289 -8.02 -27.57 12.95
N LEU A 290 -7.95 -26.50 12.13
CA LEU A 290 -7.97 -25.13 12.62
C LEU A 290 -9.36 -24.74 13.10
N SER A 291 -9.41 -23.79 14.01
CA SER A 291 -10.65 -23.07 14.36
C SER A 291 -11.21 -22.32 13.16
N ASP A 292 -12.51 -22.04 13.14
CA ASP A 292 -13.13 -21.28 12.07
C ASP A 292 -12.51 -19.90 11.91
N GLN A 293 -12.20 -19.21 13.01
CA GLN A 293 -11.52 -17.93 12.98
C GLN A 293 -10.17 -18.01 12.26
N SER A 294 -9.37 -19.02 12.54
CA SER A 294 -8.06 -19.19 11.89
C SER A 294 -8.20 -19.55 10.42
N LYS A 295 -9.17 -20.40 10.06
CA LYS A 295 -9.47 -20.72 8.64
C LYS A 295 -9.85 -19.49 7.84
N GLN A 296 -10.78 -18.69 8.37
CA GLN A 296 -11.28 -17.49 7.74
C GLN A 296 -10.19 -16.44 7.62
N TRP A 297 -9.44 -16.21 8.69
CA TRP A 297 -8.39 -15.20 8.72
C TRP A 297 -7.25 -15.55 7.74
N CYS A 298 -6.75 -16.77 7.71
CA CYS A 298 -5.69 -17.14 6.77
C CYS A 298 -6.16 -17.08 5.30
N ALA A 299 -7.43 -17.41 5.04
CA ALA A 299 -8.03 -17.24 3.71
C ALA A 299 -8.08 -15.79 3.27
N MET A 300 -8.41 -14.84 4.18
CA MET A 300 -8.37 -13.40 3.90
C MET A 300 -6.94 -12.93 3.60
N VAL A 301 -5.95 -13.38 4.39
CA VAL A 301 -4.54 -13.05 4.15
C VAL A 301 -4.08 -13.52 2.76
N THR A 302 -4.38 -14.78 2.42
CA THR A 302 -3.97 -15.32 1.11
C THR A 302 -4.72 -14.66 -0.05
N ARG A 303 -5.99 -14.26 0.16
CA ARG A 303 -6.76 -13.52 -0.85
C ARG A 303 -6.13 -12.16 -1.15
N ILE A 304 -5.76 -11.42 -0.11
CA ILE A 304 -5.13 -10.12 -0.30
C ILE A 304 -3.72 -10.24 -0.90
N ASP A 305 -2.97 -11.28 -0.52
CA ASP A 305 -1.68 -11.60 -1.14
C ASP A 305 -1.82 -11.87 -2.64
N ALA A 306 -2.86 -12.60 -3.06
CA ALA A 306 -3.11 -12.85 -4.48
C ALA A 306 -3.48 -11.56 -5.25
N HIS A 307 -4.29 -10.68 -4.65
CA HIS A 307 -4.55 -9.37 -5.25
C HIS A 307 -3.29 -8.52 -5.39
N PHE A 308 -2.43 -8.57 -4.39
CA PHE A 308 -1.14 -7.90 -4.45
C PHE A 308 -0.26 -8.48 -5.57
N GLY A 309 -0.24 -9.81 -5.74
CA GLY A 309 0.44 -10.47 -6.85
C GLY A 309 -0.01 -9.95 -8.21
N ASN A 310 -1.32 -9.81 -8.42
CA ASN A 310 -1.89 -9.27 -9.66
C ASN A 310 -1.41 -7.84 -9.95
N LEU A 311 -1.21 -7.01 -8.91
CA LEU A 311 -0.67 -5.66 -9.06
C LEU A 311 0.82 -5.67 -9.40
N LEU A 312 1.60 -6.58 -8.80
CA LEU A 312 3.01 -6.75 -9.15
C LEU A 312 3.18 -7.19 -10.60
N ASP A 313 2.37 -8.15 -11.06
CA ASP A 313 2.39 -8.63 -12.43
C ASP A 313 2.03 -7.51 -13.43
N ALA A 314 1.12 -6.61 -13.06
CA ALA A 314 0.77 -5.43 -13.87
C ALA A 314 1.86 -4.35 -13.91
N LEU A 315 2.83 -4.35 -13.00
CA LEU A 315 4.03 -3.52 -13.14
C LEU A 315 5.03 -4.11 -14.14
N ASP A 316 5.07 -5.44 -14.24
CA ASP A 316 5.97 -6.17 -15.14
C ASP A 316 5.41 -6.23 -16.57
N ASP A 317 4.09 -6.36 -16.72
CA ASP A 317 3.36 -6.42 -18.02
C ASP A 317 2.07 -5.57 -17.90
N PRO A 318 2.17 -4.24 -18.10
CA PRO A 318 1.03 -3.34 -17.90
C PRO A 318 -0.14 -3.56 -18.86
N ASN A 319 0.13 -3.97 -20.07
CA ASN A 319 -0.92 -4.16 -21.10
C ASN A 319 -1.47 -5.60 -21.13
N GLY A 320 -0.77 -6.55 -20.48
CA GLY A 320 -1.20 -7.95 -20.36
C GLY A 320 -1.05 -8.76 -21.64
N ASP A 321 -0.13 -8.39 -22.53
CA ASP A 321 0.10 -9.08 -23.81
C ASP A 321 1.21 -10.15 -23.76
N GLY A 322 1.89 -10.26 -22.61
CA GLY A 322 2.99 -11.21 -22.36
C GLY A 322 4.37 -10.67 -22.76
N ASP A 323 4.47 -9.46 -23.30
CA ASP A 323 5.73 -8.75 -23.57
C ASP A 323 6.03 -7.78 -22.42
N THR A 324 7.15 -7.98 -21.73
CA THR A 324 7.58 -7.15 -20.61
C THR A 324 8.44 -5.95 -21.01
N SER A 325 8.54 -5.65 -22.31
CA SER A 325 9.32 -4.49 -22.79
C SER A 325 8.71 -3.15 -22.38
N ASP A 326 7.43 -3.11 -22.00
CA ASP A 326 6.72 -1.96 -21.48
C ASP A 326 6.68 -1.92 -19.93
N SER A 327 7.40 -2.81 -19.25
CA SER A 327 7.49 -2.88 -17.79
C SER A 327 7.87 -1.55 -17.16
N VAL A 328 7.19 -1.20 -16.09
CA VAL A 328 7.51 -0.04 -15.24
C VAL A 328 8.08 -0.48 -13.88
N ALA A 329 8.21 -1.79 -13.65
CA ALA A 329 8.63 -2.36 -12.38
C ALA A 329 10.02 -1.91 -11.95
N GLN A 330 10.94 -1.70 -12.92
CA GLN A 330 12.32 -1.28 -12.66
C GLN A 330 12.39 0.03 -11.88
N ASN A 331 11.58 1.03 -12.25
CA ASN A 331 11.53 2.34 -11.56
C ASN A 331 10.23 2.52 -10.76
N THR A 332 9.76 1.47 -10.11
CA THR A 332 8.63 1.51 -9.18
C THR A 332 9.08 1.07 -7.79
N LEU A 333 8.97 1.99 -6.82
CA LEU A 333 9.07 1.66 -5.40
C LEU A 333 7.76 1.00 -4.96
N VAL A 334 7.83 -0.27 -4.59
CA VAL A 334 6.73 -1.02 -3.98
C VAL A 334 6.95 -1.09 -2.49
N VAL A 335 5.95 -0.71 -1.71
CA VAL A 335 5.94 -0.82 -0.25
C VAL A 335 4.76 -1.70 0.17
N PHE A 336 5.01 -2.71 0.98
CA PHE A 336 4.00 -3.49 1.68
C PHE A 336 4.13 -3.25 3.18
N GLN A 337 3.02 -2.96 3.87
CA GLN A 337 2.99 -2.78 5.32
C GLN A 337 1.59 -3.03 5.89
N SER A 338 1.52 -3.48 7.15
CA SER A 338 0.27 -3.49 7.94
C SER A 338 0.15 -2.24 8.80
N ASP A 339 -1.06 -1.93 9.23
CA ASP A 339 -1.33 -0.76 10.06
C ASP A 339 -1.01 -0.98 11.56
N ASN A 340 -1.29 -2.16 12.09
CA ASN A 340 -1.00 -2.56 13.45
C ASN A 340 -0.81 -4.08 13.54
N GLY A 341 -0.43 -4.57 14.71
CA GLY A 341 -0.30 -5.99 14.95
C GLY A 341 -1.60 -6.76 14.76
N GLY A 342 -1.48 -8.07 14.60
CA GLY A 342 -2.61 -8.98 14.38
C GLY A 342 -3.58 -9.03 15.55
N PRO A 343 -4.82 -9.51 15.29
CA PRO A 343 -5.88 -9.57 16.30
C PRO A 343 -5.55 -10.58 17.42
N LYS A 344 -6.28 -10.46 18.52
CA LYS A 344 -6.31 -11.49 19.57
C LYS A 344 -7.05 -12.73 19.06
N GLY A 345 -6.74 -13.89 19.64
CA GLY A 345 -7.49 -15.12 19.40
C GLY A 345 -6.73 -16.17 18.60
N SER A 346 -7.45 -17.10 18.03
CA SER A 346 -6.91 -18.34 17.51
C SER A 346 -5.92 -18.19 16.35
N SER A 347 -6.05 -17.19 15.49
CA SER A 347 -5.06 -16.93 14.43
C SER A 347 -3.66 -16.63 14.98
N ARG A 348 -3.57 -15.96 16.15
CA ARG A 348 -2.31 -15.76 16.86
C ARG A 348 -1.79 -17.07 17.46
N GLU A 349 -2.66 -17.87 18.02
CA GLU A 349 -2.28 -19.10 18.74
C GLU A 349 -1.97 -20.27 17.80
N GLU A 350 -2.83 -20.49 16.80
CA GLU A 350 -2.72 -21.63 15.88
C GLU A 350 -1.76 -21.38 14.72
N LEU A 351 -1.72 -20.13 14.22
CA LEU A 351 -0.95 -19.73 13.03
C LEU A 351 0.26 -18.84 13.36
N ASP A 352 0.44 -18.48 14.63
CA ASP A 352 1.51 -17.59 15.10
C ASP A 352 1.55 -16.26 14.34
N ALA A 353 0.37 -15.69 14.11
CA ALA A 353 0.22 -14.48 13.30
C ALA A 353 1.07 -13.28 13.76
N ASN A 354 1.47 -13.24 15.04
CA ASN A 354 2.35 -12.21 15.58
C ASN A 354 3.82 -12.67 15.76
N GLY A 355 4.21 -13.87 15.30
CA GLY A 355 5.60 -14.35 15.31
C GLY A 355 6.19 -14.51 16.73
N GLY A 356 5.42 -15.02 17.68
CA GLY A 356 5.85 -15.17 19.09
C GLY A 356 5.97 -13.87 19.88
N LEU A 357 5.71 -12.70 19.26
CA LEU A 357 5.81 -11.40 19.93
C LEU A 357 4.73 -11.22 20.99
N LEU A 358 5.08 -10.59 22.11
CA LEU A 358 4.16 -10.30 23.19
C LEU A 358 3.13 -9.25 22.74
N GLY A 359 1.87 -9.46 23.08
CA GLY A 359 0.78 -8.54 22.78
C GLY A 359 0.08 -8.85 21.46
N SER A 360 -0.82 -7.96 21.08
CA SER A 360 -1.65 -7.99 19.87
C SER A 360 -2.23 -6.60 19.65
N LYS A 361 -2.99 -6.38 18.59
CA LYS A 361 -3.71 -5.13 18.30
C LYS A 361 -4.22 -4.45 19.58
N GLY A 362 -4.00 -3.15 19.71
CA GLY A 362 -4.40 -2.33 20.86
C GLY A 362 -3.43 -2.36 22.04
N SER A 363 -2.29 -3.05 21.93
CA SER A 363 -1.25 -3.03 22.97
C SER A 363 0.00 -2.29 22.50
N ILE A 364 0.76 -1.77 23.49
CA ILE A 364 2.06 -1.12 23.26
C ILE A 364 3.23 -2.11 23.14
N TYR A 365 2.96 -3.42 23.29
CA TYR A 365 3.96 -4.46 23.13
C TYR A 365 4.21 -4.73 21.63
N GLU A 366 5.35 -5.35 21.35
CA GLU A 366 5.82 -5.64 19.98
C GLU A 366 4.75 -6.33 19.10
N GLY A 367 3.99 -7.29 19.64
CA GLY A 367 2.90 -7.95 18.91
C GLY A 367 1.70 -7.05 18.57
N GLY A 368 1.63 -5.84 19.15
CA GLY A 368 0.61 -4.85 18.83
C GLY A 368 1.05 -3.78 17.85
N ILE A 369 2.36 -3.52 17.75
CA ILE A 369 2.92 -2.39 17.01
C ILE A 369 3.91 -2.79 15.92
N ARG A 370 4.61 -3.93 16.06
CA ARG A 370 5.49 -4.43 15.01
C ARG A 370 4.66 -5.09 13.92
N VAL A 371 4.91 -4.71 12.69
CA VAL A 371 4.13 -5.09 11.51
C VAL A 371 5.02 -5.62 10.39
N PRO A 372 4.53 -6.53 9.54
CA PRO A 372 5.28 -6.97 8.38
C PRO A 372 5.47 -5.77 7.45
N THR A 373 6.72 -5.59 6.99
CA THR A 373 7.07 -4.48 6.11
C THR A 373 8.12 -4.94 5.10
N ILE A 374 7.81 -4.80 3.81
CA ILE A 374 8.70 -5.17 2.71
C ILE A 374 8.77 -4.01 1.73
N MET A 375 9.96 -3.70 1.23
CA MET A 375 10.15 -2.72 0.16
C MET A 375 10.94 -3.33 -1.00
N ARG A 376 10.51 -3.02 -2.23
CA ARG A 376 11.18 -3.41 -3.47
C ARG A 376 11.33 -2.20 -4.38
N TRP A 377 12.52 -1.97 -4.90
CA TRP A 377 12.79 -0.98 -5.94
C TRP A 377 13.99 -1.44 -6.77
N PRO A 378 13.79 -2.19 -7.86
CA PRO A 378 14.88 -2.86 -8.57
C PRO A 378 15.98 -1.92 -9.08
N ALA A 379 15.63 -0.67 -9.45
CA ALA A 379 16.63 0.31 -9.86
C ALA A 379 17.58 0.75 -8.74
N LYS A 380 17.21 0.56 -7.47
CA LYS A 380 17.97 1.08 -6.31
C LYS A 380 18.30 0.01 -5.27
N ILE A 381 17.43 -0.96 -5.07
CA ILE A 381 17.63 -2.08 -4.13
C ILE A 381 18.14 -3.28 -4.95
N THR A 382 19.46 -3.45 -4.94
CA THR A 382 20.19 -4.48 -5.67
C THR A 382 21.02 -5.33 -4.70
N THR A 383 21.78 -6.29 -5.19
CA THR A 383 22.71 -7.08 -4.36
C THR A 383 23.86 -6.24 -3.79
N ASP A 384 24.17 -5.09 -4.39
CA ASP A 384 25.30 -4.24 -4.04
C ASP A 384 24.91 -2.93 -3.32
N SER A 385 23.59 -2.66 -3.18
CA SER A 385 23.09 -1.48 -2.49
C SER A 385 23.20 -1.60 -0.95
N LYS A 386 23.00 -0.48 -0.23
CA LYS A 386 22.97 -0.48 1.25
C LYS A 386 21.93 -1.45 1.80
N LEU A 387 20.74 -1.43 1.22
CA LEU A 387 19.70 -2.46 1.44
C LEU A 387 19.82 -3.48 0.31
N LYS A 388 20.24 -4.67 0.64
CA LYS A 388 20.48 -5.71 -0.38
C LYS A 388 19.18 -6.43 -0.73
N ALA A 389 18.91 -6.57 -2.01
CA ALA A 389 17.81 -7.39 -2.49
C ALA A 389 17.86 -8.82 -1.92
N GLY A 390 16.71 -9.37 -1.53
CA GLY A 390 16.59 -10.69 -0.91
C GLY A 390 17.09 -10.76 0.54
N SER A 391 17.31 -9.62 1.20
CA SER A 391 17.83 -9.60 2.57
C SER A 391 16.81 -9.11 3.61
N ASN A 392 17.14 -9.37 4.87
CA ASN A 392 16.50 -8.75 6.02
C ASN A 392 17.31 -7.56 6.52
N THR A 393 16.64 -6.54 7.05
CA THR A 393 17.28 -5.41 7.73
C THR A 393 16.68 -5.20 9.13
N ASP A 394 17.53 -4.79 10.07
CA ASP A 394 17.14 -4.35 11.41
C ASP A 394 17.01 -2.82 11.52
N LEU A 395 17.10 -2.11 10.40
CA LEU A 395 16.79 -0.69 10.36
C LEU A 395 15.37 -0.46 10.88
N VAL A 396 15.27 0.35 11.93
CA VAL A 396 13.97 0.75 12.48
C VAL A 396 13.28 1.66 11.49
N MET A 397 12.07 1.29 11.10
CA MET A 397 11.18 2.13 10.31
C MET A 397 9.79 2.18 10.93
N ASP A 398 9.15 3.31 10.82
CA ASP A 398 7.78 3.56 11.27
C ASP A 398 6.90 4.00 10.10
N CYS A 399 5.60 3.76 10.18
CA CYS A 399 4.67 4.19 9.13
C CYS A 399 4.73 5.69 8.84
N SER A 400 5.10 6.52 9.84
CA SER A 400 5.31 7.97 9.67
C SER A 400 6.52 8.34 8.81
N ASP A 401 7.46 7.41 8.57
CA ASP A 401 8.67 7.65 7.77
C ASP A 401 8.39 7.75 6.27
N LEU A 402 7.24 7.21 5.83
CA LEU A 402 6.94 7.12 4.41
C LEU A 402 6.64 8.49 3.77
N LEU A 403 5.93 9.39 4.48
CA LEU A 403 5.69 10.73 3.91
C LEU A 403 6.99 11.49 3.64
N PRO A 404 7.93 11.71 4.59
CA PRO A 404 9.19 12.38 4.30
C PRO A 404 10.04 11.62 3.27
N THR A 405 9.99 10.30 3.23
CA THR A 405 10.66 9.48 2.21
C THR A 405 10.11 9.78 0.82
N PHE A 406 8.80 9.76 0.66
CA PHE A 406 8.17 10.04 -0.64
C PHE A 406 8.36 11.49 -1.09
N CYS A 407 8.37 12.45 -0.15
CA CYS A 407 8.73 13.84 -0.47
C CYS A 407 10.13 13.91 -1.09
N GLU A 408 11.12 13.33 -0.45
CA GLU A 408 12.51 13.36 -0.92
C GLU A 408 12.66 12.66 -2.27
N LEU A 409 12.10 11.47 -2.45
CA LEU A 409 12.13 10.74 -3.71
C LEU A 409 11.39 11.45 -4.85
N ALA A 410 10.35 12.21 -4.55
CA ALA A 410 9.60 13.01 -5.51
C ALA A 410 10.24 14.37 -5.82
N GLY A 411 11.31 14.77 -5.09
CA GLY A 411 11.88 16.09 -5.15
C GLY A 411 10.91 17.19 -4.65
N ALA A 412 9.99 16.82 -3.76
CA ALA A 412 9.00 17.73 -3.18
C ALA A 412 9.47 18.26 -1.81
N PRO A 413 9.07 19.48 -1.43
CA PRO A 413 9.35 19.99 -0.09
C PRO A 413 8.74 19.09 0.99
N THR A 414 9.55 18.67 1.95
CA THR A 414 9.08 17.94 3.12
C THR A 414 8.38 18.90 4.10
N PRO A 415 7.16 18.61 4.54
CA PRO A 415 6.49 19.41 5.56
C PRO A 415 7.33 19.51 6.84
N VAL A 416 7.29 20.67 7.50
CA VAL A 416 8.06 20.89 8.73
C VAL A 416 7.42 20.22 9.93
N GLY A 417 8.23 19.83 10.93
CA GLY A 417 7.75 19.31 12.20
C GLY A 417 7.33 17.84 12.17
N LEU A 418 7.60 17.11 11.08
CA LEU A 418 7.29 15.68 11.00
C LEU A 418 8.07 14.88 12.03
N SER A 419 7.45 13.83 12.55
CA SER A 419 8.09 12.84 13.42
C SER A 419 8.86 11.79 12.62
N GLY A 420 8.41 11.55 11.38
CA GLY A 420 9.01 10.60 10.46
C GLY A 420 10.41 10.98 10.03
N VAL A 421 11.21 9.97 9.73
CA VAL A 421 12.58 10.10 9.22
C VAL A 421 12.64 9.51 7.80
N SER A 422 13.09 10.31 6.84
CA SER A 422 13.23 9.81 5.47
C SER A 422 14.18 8.62 5.38
N LEU A 423 13.76 7.59 4.66
CA LEU A 423 14.55 6.41 4.32
C LEU A 423 15.22 6.54 2.94
N ALA A 424 15.00 7.64 2.23
CA ALA A 424 15.51 7.84 0.89
C ALA A 424 17.05 7.63 0.79
N PRO A 425 17.90 8.13 1.74
CA PRO A 425 19.33 7.90 1.70
C PRO A 425 19.72 6.43 1.75
N THR A 426 18.96 5.61 2.48
CA THR A 426 19.23 4.16 2.57
C THR A 426 18.66 3.43 1.35
N LEU A 427 17.48 3.79 0.87
CA LEU A 427 16.85 3.18 -0.30
C LEU A 427 17.63 3.44 -1.59
N THR A 428 18.16 4.65 -1.77
CA THR A 428 18.93 5.04 -2.96
C THR A 428 20.41 4.70 -2.85
N SER A 429 20.90 4.34 -1.66
CA SER A 429 22.31 4.22 -1.33
C SER A 429 23.10 5.55 -1.45
N GLU A 430 22.41 6.67 -1.48
CA GLU A 430 22.95 8.02 -1.65
C GLU A 430 22.75 8.84 -0.37
N GLY A 431 23.76 9.57 0.08
CA GLY A 431 23.69 10.39 1.29
C GLY A 431 23.81 9.61 2.60
N GLU A 432 23.60 10.31 3.71
CA GLU A 432 23.68 9.79 5.06
C GLU A 432 22.29 9.58 5.64
N GLN A 433 22.04 8.38 6.17
CA GLN A 433 20.77 8.04 6.83
C GLN A 433 20.72 8.66 8.22
N ARG A 434 19.77 9.57 8.44
CA ARG A 434 19.47 10.05 9.78
C ARG A 434 18.97 8.89 10.64
N ILE A 435 19.58 8.69 11.79
CA ILE A 435 19.16 7.68 12.76
C ILE A 435 18.09 8.28 13.66
N ARG A 436 17.01 7.53 13.87
CA ARG A 436 15.95 7.85 14.84
C ARG A 436 16.49 7.67 16.26
N GLU A 437 16.27 8.64 17.11
CA GLU A 437 16.68 8.55 18.52
C GLU A 437 15.70 7.69 19.33
N PHE A 438 14.42 7.79 19.04
CA PHE A 438 13.36 7.02 19.70
C PHE A 438 12.11 6.93 18.82
N LEU A 439 11.25 5.97 19.14
CA LEU A 439 9.92 5.80 18.59
C LEU A 439 8.93 5.62 19.73
N ILE A 440 7.82 6.36 19.73
CA ILE A 440 6.81 6.35 20.78
C ILE A 440 5.52 5.73 20.27
N HIS A 441 4.95 4.83 21.06
CA HIS A 441 3.62 4.27 20.84
C HIS A 441 2.77 4.42 22.10
N GLU A 442 1.47 4.67 21.91
CA GLU A 442 0.54 4.93 23.01
C GLU A 442 -0.71 4.06 22.87
N ALA A 443 -1.18 3.52 24.01
CA ALA A 443 -2.45 2.82 24.12
C ALA A 443 -3.00 2.86 25.54
N GLY A 444 -4.27 3.23 25.71
CA GLY A 444 -4.97 3.14 26.98
C GLY A 444 -4.30 3.85 28.16
N GLY A 445 -3.64 4.98 27.92
CA GLY A 445 -2.89 5.73 28.94
C GLY A 445 -1.51 5.17 29.25
N GLN A 446 -1.02 4.20 28.48
CA GLN A 446 0.32 3.66 28.55
C GLN A 446 1.13 4.09 27.32
N ALA A 447 2.44 4.23 27.47
CA ALA A 447 3.34 4.50 26.37
C ALA A 447 4.51 3.51 26.37
N SER A 448 5.04 3.20 25.19
CA SER A 448 6.32 2.51 25.02
C SER A 448 7.27 3.38 24.22
N ILE A 449 8.57 3.23 24.48
CA ILE A 449 9.67 3.89 23.75
C ILE A 449 10.58 2.78 23.23
N ILE A 450 10.86 2.82 21.93
CA ILE A 450 11.75 1.88 21.24
C ILE A 450 12.99 2.63 20.78
#